data_8b15e5bc8fc239ef864b240944a27261
#
_entry.id   8b15e5bc8fc239ef864b240944a27261
#
_cell.length_a   1.000
_cell.length_b   1.000
_cell.length_c   1.000
_cell.angle_alpha   90.00
_cell.angle_beta   90.00
_cell.angle_gamma   90.00
#
_symmetry.space_group_name_H-M   'P 1'
#
loop_
_entity.id
_entity.type
_entity.pdbx_description
1 polymer ?
#
loop_
_entity_poly.entity_id
_entity_poly.type
_entity_poly.pdbx_seq_one_letter_code
_entity_poly.pdbx_strand_id
1 'polypeptide(L)'
;MSYGLLLLRVVVGLTMAAHGSQKLFGWFDGPRLAGVKAMLGNFGFRLPALMALALGLTEFGGGGLFALGFVTPLAALGIVVVMLNAIALVHFKNGFWAGKGGYEFNLVLLTVAVAVAATGPGRFSIDRALGWDDNLSGLWWGLGVLGAAAVSSVVTLNLGRRRERLRHAAIT
;
A
#
# COMPACT_ATOMS: atom_id res chain seq x y z
N MET A 1 20.26 6.75 15.19
CA MET A 1 18.91 6.54 14.56
C MET A 1 18.97 6.36 13.05
N SER A 2 19.91 6.95 12.31
CA SER A 2 19.90 6.93 10.83
C SER A 2 20.00 5.54 10.16
N TYR A 3 20.81 4.62 10.70
CA TYR A 3 20.92 3.25 10.14
C TYR A 3 19.66 2.41 10.36
N GLY A 4 18.97 2.59 11.49
CA GLY A 4 17.70 1.91 11.74
C GLY A 4 16.60 2.35 10.75
N LEU A 5 16.50 3.65 10.46
CA LEU A 5 15.58 4.17 9.45
C LEU A 5 15.93 3.67 8.04
N LEU A 6 17.22 3.63 7.69
CA LEU A 6 17.66 3.04 6.42
C LEU A 6 17.23 1.57 6.32
N LEU A 7 17.49 0.77 7.36
CA LEU A 7 17.11 -0.64 7.39
C LEU A 7 15.60 -0.83 7.21
N LEU A 8 14.80 -0.09 7.97
CA LEU A 8 13.33 -0.15 7.89
C LEU A 8 12.84 0.20 6.48
N ARG A 9 13.34 1.28 5.89
CA ARG A 9 12.96 1.69 4.53
C ARG A 9 13.35 0.66 3.48
N VAL A 10 14.59 0.16 3.55
CA VAL A 10 15.10 -0.81 2.56
C VAL A 10 14.32 -2.11 2.66
N VAL A 11 14.13 -2.66 3.86
CA VAL A 11 13.40 -3.92 4.03
C VAL A 11 11.96 -3.78 3.59
N VAL A 12 11.23 -2.80 4.13
CA VAL A 12 9.80 -2.60 3.80
C VAL A 12 9.63 -2.20 2.34
N GLY A 13 10.46 -1.27 1.84
CA GLY A 13 10.38 -0.80 0.47
C GLY A 13 10.66 -1.89 -0.56
N LEU A 14 11.72 -2.69 -0.37
CA LEU A 14 12.02 -3.81 -1.26
C LEU A 14 10.97 -4.93 -1.17
N THR A 15 10.42 -5.19 0.02
CA THR A 15 9.30 -6.11 0.17
C THR A 15 8.10 -5.65 -0.67
N MET A 16 7.73 -4.38 -0.59
CA MET A 16 6.64 -3.83 -1.39
C MET A 16 6.95 -3.86 -2.89
N ALA A 17 8.19 -3.50 -3.29
CA ALA A 17 8.60 -3.58 -4.69
C ALA A 17 8.56 -5.02 -5.22
N ALA A 18 8.94 -6.00 -4.43
CA ALA A 18 8.81 -7.42 -4.78
C ALA A 18 7.34 -7.82 -5.01
N HIS A 19 6.42 -7.42 -4.13
CA HIS A 19 4.98 -7.65 -4.33
C HIS A 19 4.44 -6.94 -5.58
N GLY A 20 4.91 -5.73 -5.86
CA GLY A 20 4.57 -5.02 -7.09
C GLY A 20 5.09 -5.73 -8.35
N SER A 21 6.33 -6.25 -8.31
CA SER A 21 6.94 -6.99 -9.42
C SER A 21 6.21 -8.30 -9.72
N GLN A 22 5.68 -8.98 -8.70
CA GLN A 22 4.81 -10.14 -8.86
C GLN A 22 3.57 -9.80 -9.70
N LYS A 23 2.99 -8.62 -9.44
CA LYS A 23 1.76 -8.18 -10.12
C LYS A 23 2.03 -7.64 -11.51
N LEU A 24 3.11 -6.88 -11.71
CA LEU A 24 3.42 -6.25 -13.01
C LEU A 24 4.06 -7.24 -13.98
N PHE A 25 5.07 -7.97 -13.52
CA PHE A 25 5.94 -8.79 -14.38
C PHE A 25 5.74 -10.29 -14.19
N GLY A 26 5.09 -10.70 -13.10
CA GLY A 26 4.94 -12.11 -12.74
C GLY A 26 6.21 -12.72 -12.12
N TRP A 27 7.14 -11.90 -11.63
CA TRP A 27 8.32 -12.39 -10.93
C TRP A 27 7.92 -13.16 -9.67
N PHE A 28 8.78 -14.06 -9.21
CA PHE A 28 8.55 -14.89 -8.02
C PHE A 28 7.19 -15.64 -8.07
N ASP A 29 6.86 -16.21 -9.24
CA ASP A 29 5.61 -16.94 -9.51
C ASP A 29 4.34 -16.11 -9.22
N GLY A 30 4.43 -14.81 -9.40
CA GLY A 30 3.32 -13.88 -9.13
C GLY A 30 2.19 -13.95 -10.17
N PRO A 31 0.98 -13.45 -9.80
CA PRO A 31 -0.24 -13.60 -10.59
C PRO A 31 -0.28 -12.80 -11.89
N ARG A 32 0.69 -11.95 -12.14
CA ARG A 32 0.69 -10.95 -13.23
C ARG A 32 -0.54 -10.05 -13.20
N LEU A 33 -0.59 -9.04 -14.07
CA LEU A 33 -1.74 -8.13 -14.16
C LEU A 33 -3.06 -8.87 -14.46
N ALA A 34 -2.99 -9.98 -15.20
CA ALA A 34 -4.18 -10.75 -15.54
C ALA A 34 -4.85 -11.36 -14.30
N GLY A 35 -4.07 -11.99 -13.42
CA GLY A 35 -4.60 -12.56 -12.17
C GLY A 35 -5.10 -11.49 -11.21
N VAL A 36 -4.36 -10.37 -11.07
CA VAL A 36 -4.81 -9.24 -10.23
C VAL A 36 -6.10 -8.62 -10.77
N LYS A 37 -6.21 -8.44 -12.09
CA LYS A 37 -7.45 -7.98 -12.75
C LYS A 37 -8.63 -8.89 -12.44
N ALA A 38 -8.44 -10.21 -12.55
CA ALA A 38 -9.49 -11.18 -12.25
C ALA A 38 -9.91 -11.09 -10.77
N MET A 39 -8.97 -11.05 -9.85
CA MET A 39 -9.21 -10.88 -8.41
C MET A 39 -10.02 -9.61 -8.11
N LEU A 40 -9.60 -8.47 -8.65
CA LEU A 40 -10.31 -7.19 -8.45
C LEU A 40 -11.69 -7.18 -9.10
N GLY A 41 -11.85 -7.86 -10.25
CA GLY A 41 -13.16 -8.09 -10.86
C GLY A 41 -14.11 -8.87 -9.95
N ASN A 42 -13.62 -9.92 -9.30
CA ASN A 42 -14.37 -10.70 -8.30
C ASN A 42 -14.75 -9.88 -7.06
N PHE A 43 -13.94 -8.89 -6.69
CA PHE A 43 -14.28 -7.93 -5.63
C PHE A 43 -15.27 -6.84 -6.09
N GLY A 44 -15.71 -6.88 -7.34
CA GLY A 44 -16.71 -5.97 -7.90
C GLY A 44 -16.17 -4.60 -8.32
N PHE A 45 -14.87 -4.46 -8.56
CA PHE A 45 -14.32 -3.20 -9.06
C PHE A 45 -14.81 -2.89 -10.47
N ARG A 46 -15.12 -1.61 -10.74
CA ARG A 46 -15.65 -1.14 -12.04
C ARG A 46 -14.61 -1.16 -13.15
N LEU A 47 -13.35 -0.84 -12.81
CA LEU A 47 -12.22 -0.74 -13.72
C LEU A 47 -11.07 -1.64 -13.25
N PRO A 48 -11.27 -2.98 -13.21
CA PRO A 48 -10.31 -3.87 -12.58
C PRO A 48 -8.93 -3.88 -13.25
N ALA A 49 -8.85 -3.62 -14.56
CA ALA A 49 -7.58 -3.54 -15.26
C ALA A 49 -6.76 -2.32 -14.84
N LEU A 50 -7.42 -1.14 -14.76
CA LEU A 50 -6.78 0.10 -14.30
C LEU A 50 -6.35 -0.02 -12.83
N MET A 51 -7.21 -0.58 -11.98
CA MET A 51 -6.91 -0.80 -10.58
C MET A 51 -5.75 -1.80 -10.39
N ALA A 52 -5.67 -2.85 -11.20
CA ALA A 52 -4.56 -3.81 -11.16
C ALA A 52 -3.23 -3.13 -11.52
N LEU A 53 -3.23 -2.31 -12.58
CA LEU A 53 -2.04 -1.54 -12.97
C LEU A 53 -1.65 -0.54 -11.89
N ALA A 54 -2.60 0.24 -11.37
CA ALA A 54 -2.36 1.22 -10.31
C ALA A 54 -1.80 0.54 -9.05
N LEU A 55 -2.37 -0.60 -8.63
CA LEU A 55 -1.88 -1.38 -7.50
C LEU A 55 -0.44 -1.83 -7.72
N GLY A 56 -0.15 -2.45 -8.86
CA GLY A 56 1.20 -2.93 -9.18
C GLY A 56 2.24 -1.80 -9.23
N LEU A 57 1.90 -0.66 -9.85
CA LEU A 57 2.78 0.52 -9.92
C LEU A 57 2.99 1.15 -8.54
N THR A 58 1.94 1.24 -7.72
CA THR A 58 2.05 1.80 -6.36
C THR A 58 2.95 0.92 -5.48
N GLU A 59 2.81 -0.39 -5.55
CA GLU A 59 3.67 -1.30 -4.78
C GLU A 59 5.11 -1.30 -5.30
N PHE A 60 5.32 -1.41 -6.60
CA PHE A 60 6.65 -1.47 -7.19
C PHE A 60 7.37 -0.11 -7.09
N GLY A 61 6.76 0.93 -7.63
CA GLY A 61 7.32 2.27 -7.64
C GLY A 61 7.36 2.90 -6.25
N GLY A 62 6.24 2.86 -5.52
CA GLY A 62 6.16 3.37 -4.15
C GLY A 62 7.10 2.64 -3.20
N GLY A 63 7.23 1.31 -3.32
CA GLY A 63 8.21 0.53 -2.57
C GLY A 63 9.63 0.94 -2.87
N GLY A 64 10.00 1.11 -4.15
CA GLY A 64 11.30 1.60 -4.58
C GLY A 64 11.61 3.01 -4.05
N LEU A 65 10.67 3.95 -4.18
CA LEU A 65 10.79 5.30 -3.65
C LEU A 65 10.97 5.31 -2.13
N PHE A 66 10.23 4.47 -1.42
CA PHE A 66 10.34 4.32 0.02
C PHE A 66 11.71 3.78 0.45
N ALA A 67 12.22 2.76 -0.23
CA ALA A 67 13.54 2.20 0.03
C ALA A 67 14.64 3.25 -0.16
N LEU A 68 14.57 4.04 -1.23
CA LEU A 68 15.51 5.11 -1.54
C LEU A 68 15.34 6.34 -0.59
N GLY A 69 14.20 6.47 0.08
CA GLY A 69 13.85 7.66 0.86
C GLY A 69 13.69 8.88 -0.03
N PHE A 70 12.93 8.73 -1.11
CA PHE A 70 12.62 9.80 -2.03
C PHE A 70 11.11 10.10 -2.02
N VAL A 71 10.76 11.37 -1.86
CA VAL A 71 9.39 11.84 -1.59
C VAL A 71 8.70 10.97 -0.54
N THR A 72 9.41 10.74 0.55
CA THR A 72 9.12 9.69 1.55
C THR A 72 7.67 9.68 2.03
N PRO A 73 7.00 10.82 2.36
CA PRO A 73 5.60 10.77 2.79
C PRO A 73 4.65 10.29 1.70
N LEU A 74 4.92 10.60 0.43
CA LEU A 74 4.10 10.13 -0.69
C LEU A 74 4.29 8.62 -0.92
N ALA A 75 5.53 8.14 -0.85
CA ALA A 75 5.84 6.72 -0.92
C ALA A 75 5.17 5.94 0.23
N ALA A 76 5.24 6.48 1.45
CA ALA A 76 4.55 5.92 2.61
C ALA A 76 3.03 5.90 2.42
N LEU A 77 2.43 6.97 1.89
CA LEU A 77 1.00 7.05 1.57
C LEU A 77 0.58 5.90 0.65
N GLY A 78 1.33 5.65 -0.42
CA GLY A 78 1.07 4.53 -1.33
C GLY A 78 1.05 3.18 -0.61
N ILE A 79 2.05 2.92 0.24
CA ILE A 79 2.11 1.67 1.04
C ILE A 79 0.91 1.57 1.97
N VAL A 80 0.58 2.63 2.72
CA VAL A 80 -0.53 2.62 3.68
C VAL A 80 -1.88 2.39 2.99
N VAL A 81 -2.14 3.05 1.85
CA VAL A 81 -3.36 2.84 1.05
C VAL A 81 -3.47 1.39 0.61
N VAL A 82 -2.39 0.81 0.07
CA VAL A 82 -2.39 -0.59 -0.35
C VAL A 82 -2.66 -1.53 0.81
N MET A 83 -1.99 -1.31 1.96
CA MET A 83 -2.16 -2.16 3.13
C MET A 83 -3.57 -2.07 3.72
N LEU A 84 -4.17 -0.88 3.82
CA LEU A 84 -5.55 -0.72 4.29
C LEU A 84 -6.55 -1.43 3.37
N ASN A 85 -6.39 -1.29 2.05
CA ASN A 85 -7.26 -1.98 1.09
C ASN A 85 -7.06 -3.49 1.13
N ALA A 86 -5.83 -3.99 1.27
CA ALA A 86 -5.54 -5.41 1.41
C ALA A 86 -6.17 -6.00 2.69
N ILE A 87 -6.08 -5.27 3.82
CA ILE A 87 -6.76 -5.65 5.05
C ILE A 87 -8.27 -5.75 4.78
N ALA A 88 -8.89 -4.70 4.27
CA ALA A 88 -10.34 -4.63 4.11
C ALA A 88 -10.91 -5.67 3.14
N LEU A 89 -10.20 -5.95 2.03
CA LEU A 89 -10.71 -6.81 0.96
C LEU A 89 -10.36 -8.29 1.13
N VAL A 90 -9.20 -8.58 1.72
CA VAL A 90 -8.63 -9.94 1.69
C VAL A 90 -8.47 -10.49 3.09
N HIS A 91 -7.79 -9.76 3.97
CA HIS A 91 -7.22 -10.32 5.18
C HIS A 91 -8.11 -10.21 6.41
N PHE A 92 -8.97 -9.19 6.51
CA PHE A 92 -9.78 -8.92 7.71
C PHE A 92 -10.63 -10.11 8.14
N LYS A 93 -11.26 -10.78 7.18
CA LYS A 93 -12.10 -11.98 7.42
C LYS A 93 -11.35 -13.19 7.98
N ASN A 94 -10.03 -13.23 7.82
CA ASN A 94 -9.18 -14.32 8.28
C ASN A 94 -8.61 -14.06 9.69
N GLY A 95 -8.99 -12.94 10.33
CA GLY A 95 -8.52 -12.54 11.67
C GLY A 95 -7.10 -11.95 11.64
N PHE A 96 -6.46 -11.92 12.79
CA PHE A 96 -5.18 -11.23 12.98
C PHE A 96 -3.99 -12.02 12.38
N TRP A 97 -3.85 -13.31 12.69
CA TRP A 97 -2.63 -14.09 12.49
C TRP A 97 -2.28 -14.33 11.02
N ALA A 98 -1.08 -13.92 10.60
CA ALA A 98 -0.59 -14.07 9.23
C ALA A 98 -0.53 -15.54 8.76
N GLY A 99 -0.19 -16.48 9.67
CA GLY A 99 -0.20 -17.92 9.37
C GLY A 99 -1.57 -18.49 8.99
N LYS A 100 -2.66 -17.75 9.25
CA LYS A 100 -4.03 -18.05 8.82
C LYS A 100 -4.51 -17.14 7.68
N GLY A 101 -3.60 -16.40 7.05
CA GLY A 101 -3.93 -15.42 6.01
C GLY A 101 -4.49 -14.10 6.55
N GLY A 102 -4.35 -13.82 7.84
CA GLY A 102 -4.82 -12.62 8.51
C GLY A 102 -3.98 -11.37 8.21
N TYR A 103 -4.33 -10.25 8.85
CA TYR A 103 -3.80 -8.94 8.52
C TYR A 103 -2.54 -8.50 9.31
N GLU A 104 -1.97 -9.34 10.15
CA GLU A 104 -0.79 -9.07 10.98
C GLU A 104 0.36 -8.43 10.17
N PHE A 105 0.71 -9.05 9.05
CA PHE A 105 1.78 -8.58 8.18
C PHE A 105 1.49 -7.21 7.57
N ASN A 106 0.26 -7.00 7.11
CA ASN A 106 -0.17 -5.71 6.56
C ASN A 106 -0.11 -4.60 7.62
N LEU A 107 -0.49 -4.91 8.86
CA LEU A 107 -0.43 -3.97 9.97
C LEU A 107 1.00 -3.55 10.29
N VAL A 108 1.96 -4.48 10.29
CA VAL A 108 3.38 -4.18 10.50
C VAL A 108 3.92 -3.24 9.41
N LEU A 109 3.68 -3.56 8.13
CA LEU A 109 4.15 -2.73 7.01
C LEU A 109 3.55 -1.32 7.06
N LEU A 110 2.24 -1.21 7.31
CA LEU A 110 1.53 0.06 7.47
C LEU A 110 2.13 0.88 8.62
N THR A 111 2.32 0.26 9.78
CA THR A 111 2.86 0.94 10.96
C THR A 111 4.26 1.48 10.71
N VAL A 112 5.14 0.69 10.07
CA VAL A 112 6.49 1.15 9.71
C VAL A 112 6.42 2.30 8.73
N ALA A 113 5.56 2.25 7.71
CA ALA A 113 5.42 3.32 6.73
C ALA A 113 4.98 4.65 7.38
N VAL A 114 3.98 4.60 8.28
CA VAL A 114 3.50 5.77 9.04
C VAL A 114 4.61 6.30 9.97
N ALA A 115 5.30 5.41 10.68
CA ALA A 115 6.39 5.80 11.57
C ALA A 115 7.53 6.51 10.83
N VAL A 116 7.92 5.99 9.65
CA VAL A 116 8.95 6.62 8.82
C VAL A 116 8.47 7.97 8.27
N ALA A 117 7.20 8.10 7.86
CA ALA A 117 6.64 9.39 7.45
C ALA A 117 6.66 10.43 8.59
N ALA A 118 6.39 9.98 9.83
CA ALA A 118 6.41 10.86 11.00
C ALA A 118 7.83 11.23 11.47
N THR A 119 8.78 10.31 11.38
CA THR A 119 10.17 10.54 11.85
C THR A 119 11.08 11.15 10.78
N GLY A 120 10.62 11.11 9.53
CA GLY A 120 11.38 11.53 8.35
C GLY A 120 12.23 10.41 7.74
N PRO A 121 12.80 10.67 6.55
CA PRO A 121 13.51 9.66 5.74
C PRO A 121 14.85 9.22 6.37
N GLY A 122 15.41 10.04 7.26
CA GLY A 122 16.72 9.81 7.87
C GLY A 122 17.89 10.22 6.98
N ARG A 123 19.09 10.17 7.56
CA ARG A 123 20.33 10.72 6.97
C ARG A 123 20.71 10.08 5.61
N PHE A 124 20.42 8.80 5.42
CA PHE A 124 20.77 8.06 4.20
C PHE A 124 19.57 7.97 3.27
N SER A 125 19.14 9.10 2.72
CA SER A 125 17.98 9.22 1.84
C SER A 125 18.23 10.22 0.73
N ILE A 126 17.50 10.09 -0.38
CA ILE A 126 17.53 11.06 -1.46
C ILE A 126 16.92 12.39 -0.98
N ASP A 127 15.83 12.36 -0.20
CA ASP A 127 15.23 13.58 0.36
C ASP A 127 16.25 14.40 1.16
N ARG A 128 17.12 13.73 1.95
CA ARG A 128 18.21 14.40 2.67
C ARG A 128 19.28 14.98 1.74
N ALA A 129 19.65 14.22 0.70
CA ALA A 129 20.64 14.67 -0.28
C ALA A 129 20.17 15.92 -1.05
N LEU A 130 18.84 16.07 -1.20
CA LEU A 130 18.20 17.23 -1.84
C LEU A 130 17.87 18.37 -0.84
N GLY A 131 18.10 18.19 0.46
CA GLY A 131 17.74 19.16 1.48
C GLY A 131 16.23 19.29 1.75
N TRP A 132 15.46 18.25 1.44
CA TRP A 132 13.99 18.22 1.60
C TRP A 132 13.54 17.58 2.91
N ASP A 133 14.40 16.87 3.59
CA ASP A 133 14.06 16.02 4.73
C ASP A 133 13.46 16.81 5.92
N ASP A 134 13.91 18.03 6.17
CA ASP A 134 13.35 18.87 7.24
C ASP A 134 11.90 19.26 6.96
N ASN A 135 11.54 19.48 5.67
CA ASN A 135 10.19 19.80 5.25
C ASN A 135 9.29 18.55 5.10
N LEU A 136 9.88 17.37 4.97
CA LEU A 136 9.18 16.10 4.74
C LEU A 136 9.21 15.20 5.99
N SER A 137 9.36 15.78 7.18
CA SER A 137 9.40 15.07 8.46
C SER A 137 8.49 15.73 9.50
N GLY A 138 8.16 14.98 10.54
CA GLY A 138 7.34 15.44 11.65
C GLY A 138 6.03 14.68 11.81
N LEU A 139 5.47 14.73 13.01
CA LEU A 139 4.25 14.03 13.38
C LEU A 139 3.09 14.30 12.42
N TRP A 140 2.98 15.53 11.94
CA TRP A 140 1.91 15.92 11.01
C TRP A 140 1.96 15.18 9.67
N TRP A 141 3.15 14.82 9.19
CA TRP A 141 3.29 13.98 8.00
C TRP A 141 2.77 12.56 8.27
N GLY A 142 3.09 11.97 9.41
CA GLY A 142 2.55 10.65 9.78
C GLY A 142 1.03 10.65 9.88
N LEU A 143 0.46 11.65 10.58
CA LEU A 143 -1.00 11.81 10.71
C LEU A 143 -1.66 12.11 9.35
N GLY A 144 -1.03 12.96 8.53
CA GLY A 144 -1.51 13.29 7.19
C GLY A 144 -1.54 12.07 6.27
N VAL A 145 -0.48 11.27 6.27
CA VAL A 145 -0.40 10.00 5.52
C VAL A 145 -1.49 9.05 5.97
N LEU A 146 -1.68 8.86 7.28
CA LEU A 146 -2.71 7.96 7.81
C LEU A 146 -4.11 8.43 7.45
N GLY A 147 -4.41 9.72 7.63
CA GLY A 147 -5.70 10.31 7.31
C GLY A 147 -6.01 10.26 5.81
N ALA A 148 -5.04 10.67 4.96
CA ALA A 148 -5.20 10.63 3.51
C ALA A 148 -5.36 9.19 2.99
N ALA A 149 -4.63 8.22 3.57
CA ALA A 149 -4.77 6.81 3.23
C ALA A 149 -6.14 6.26 3.62
N ALA A 150 -6.66 6.61 4.79
CA ALA A 150 -8.00 6.21 5.23
C ALA A 150 -9.07 6.76 4.27
N VAL A 151 -9.01 8.05 3.93
CA VAL A 151 -9.93 8.67 2.97
C VAL A 151 -9.82 8.00 1.59
N SER A 152 -8.61 7.83 1.06
CA SER A 152 -8.37 7.14 -0.22
C SER A 152 -8.94 5.73 -0.23
N SER A 153 -8.75 4.97 0.86
CA SER A 153 -9.27 3.61 0.97
C SER A 153 -10.79 3.59 0.99
N VAL A 154 -11.43 4.48 1.76
CA VAL A 154 -12.89 4.62 1.78
C VAL A 154 -13.43 4.97 0.40
N VAL A 155 -12.82 5.92 -0.30
CA VAL A 155 -13.18 6.30 -1.67
C VAL A 155 -13.03 5.11 -2.62
N THR A 156 -11.90 4.43 -2.59
CA THR A 156 -11.63 3.25 -3.44
C THR A 156 -12.65 2.15 -3.21
N LEU A 157 -12.97 1.83 -1.97
CA LEU A 157 -13.89 0.75 -1.62
C LEU A 157 -15.35 1.08 -1.93
N ASN A 158 -15.78 2.34 -1.77
CA ASN A 158 -17.17 2.74 -1.98
C ASN A 158 -17.47 3.17 -3.42
N LEU A 159 -16.60 3.95 -4.06
CA LEU A 159 -16.81 4.46 -5.40
C LEU A 159 -16.20 3.58 -6.49
N GLY A 160 -15.09 2.91 -6.18
CA GLY A 160 -14.41 2.00 -7.11
C GLY A 160 -15.16 0.71 -7.38
N ARG A 161 -16.03 0.27 -6.45
CA ARG A 161 -16.79 -0.98 -6.57
C ARG A 161 -18.18 -0.74 -7.15
N ARG A 162 -18.71 -1.73 -7.87
CA ARG A 162 -20.12 -1.76 -8.25
C ARG A 162 -20.92 -2.03 -6.97
N ARG A 163 -21.90 -1.19 -6.64
CA ARG A 163 -22.91 -1.59 -5.69
C ARG A 163 -23.65 -2.77 -6.32
N GLU A 164 -23.59 -3.94 -5.75
CA GLU A 164 -24.58 -4.99 -6.00
C GLU A 164 -25.93 -4.41 -5.56
N ARG A 165 -26.65 -3.85 -6.49
CA ARG A 165 -28.10 -3.63 -6.29
C ARG A 165 -28.68 -5.01 -6.08
N LEU A 166 -29.15 -5.23 -4.88
CA LEU A 166 -30.04 -6.28 -4.43
C LEU A 166 -30.68 -7.06 -5.60
N ARG A 167 -30.02 -8.12 -6.07
CA ARG A 167 -30.63 -9.11 -6.96
C ARG A 167 -31.57 -10.06 -6.20
N HIS A 168 -31.90 -9.76 -4.94
CA HIS A 168 -32.77 -10.57 -4.10
C HIS A 168 -34.21 -10.06 -4.02
N ALA A 169 -34.60 -9.02 -4.77
CA ALA A 169 -35.97 -8.54 -4.80
C ALA A 169 -36.74 -8.89 -6.09
N ALA A 170 -36.26 -9.84 -6.87
CA ALA A 170 -36.92 -10.24 -8.14
C ALA A 170 -37.22 -11.73 -8.23
N ILE A 171 -37.25 -12.45 -7.10
CA ILE A 171 -37.72 -13.85 -7.02
C ILE A 171 -38.65 -13.97 -5.81
N THR A 172 -39.72 -13.23 -5.84
CA THR A 172 -40.98 -13.51 -5.10
C THR A 172 -42.14 -13.04 -5.94
#